data_cd15a85da929a82d5e87085cad138a1a
#
_entry.id   cd15a85da929a82d5e87085cad138a1a
#
_cell.length_a   1.000
_cell.length_b   1.000
_cell.length_c   1.000
_cell.angle_alpha   90.00
_cell.angle_beta   90.00
_cell.angle_gamma   90.00
#
_symmetry.space_group_name_H-M   'P 1'
#
loop_
_entity.id
_entity.type
_entity.pdbx_description
1 polymer ?
#
loop_
_entity_poly.entity_id
_entity_poly.type
_entity_poly.pdbx_seq_one_letter_code
_entity_poly.pdbx_strand_id
1 'polypeptide(L)'
;MEINILKVLNSVNPLSETDCDDVLKILKTRQLKKGEHWLEEGKVNYNVAFVEDGYLRRYWVNEGDEITDAFYFENDLCVDLPSIIGKTKPLSNVVAMRRTLLTTFSYAEFNKLCEKSMALEHLNRTLVEFSLLRFYSRTASFILKTPKERYDDLVKSKSPILQKATQYHISSYLGIGPQHLSRLRAGK
;
A
#
# COMPACT_ATOMS: atom_id res chain seq x y z
N MET A 1 -9.10 16.39 17.02
CA MET A 1 -8.18 15.24 16.79
C MET A 1 -7.61 15.43 15.40
N GLU A 2 -6.31 15.69 15.31
CA GLU A 2 -5.67 15.94 14.03
C GLU A 2 -5.66 14.65 13.22
N ILE A 3 -6.29 14.66 12.06
CA ILE A 3 -6.41 13.46 11.22
C ILE A 3 -5.05 13.19 10.60
N ASN A 4 -4.48 12.02 10.86
CA ASN A 4 -3.10 11.67 10.51
C ASN A 4 -2.83 11.77 8.99
N ILE A 5 -3.82 11.40 8.17
CA ILE A 5 -3.71 11.53 6.71
C ILE A 5 -3.38 12.96 6.26
N LEU A 6 -3.99 14.01 6.85
CA LEU A 6 -3.69 15.39 6.46
C LEU A 6 -2.24 15.77 6.77
N LYS A 7 -1.66 15.30 7.88
CA LYS A 7 -0.25 15.52 8.18
C LYS A 7 0.65 14.92 7.11
N VAL A 8 0.35 13.70 6.70
CA VAL A 8 1.11 13.01 5.64
C VAL A 8 0.95 13.74 4.32
N LEU A 9 -0.27 14.11 3.92
CA LEU A 9 -0.51 14.84 2.68
C LEU A 9 0.20 16.20 2.67
N ASN A 10 0.12 16.97 3.76
CA ASN A 10 0.82 18.24 3.91
C ASN A 10 2.36 18.12 3.93
N SER A 11 2.88 16.98 4.39
CA SER A 11 4.34 16.74 4.32
C SER A 11 4.84 16.47 2.90
N VAL A 12 3.96 16.00 2.02
CA VAL A 12 4.25 15.77 0.59
C VAL A 12 4.13 17.09 -0.20
N ASN A 13 3.05 17.81 0.02
CA ASN A 13 2.80 19.11 -0.59
C ASN A 13 1.97 19.98 0.35
N PRO A 14 2.43 21.20 0.72
CA PRO A 14 1.66 22.11 1.58
C PRO A 14 0.31 22.45 0.96
N LEU A 15 -0.76 22.28 1.74
CA LEU A 15 -2.14 22.56 1.37
C LEU A 15 -2.66 23.79 2.09
N SER A 16 -3.54 24.56 1.45
CA SER A 16 -4.27 25.63 2.10
C SER A 16 -5.29 25.09 3.11
N GLU A 17 -5.79 25.93 4.01
CA GLU A 17 -6.88 25.56 4.93
C GLU A 17 -8.11 25.09 4.15
N THR A 18 -8.46 25.79 3.06
CA THR A 18 -9.59 25.43 2.20
C THR A 18 -9.39 24.05 1.55
N ASP A 19 -8.18 23.75 1.05
CA ASP A 19 -7.88 22.42 0.48
C ASP A 19 -7.99 21.33 1.55
N CYS A 20 -7.49 21.57 2.75
CA CYS A 20 -7.62 20.64 3.88
C CYS A 20 -9.08 20.39 4.23
N ASP A 21 -9.90 21.43 4.33
CA ASP A 21 -11.32 21.34 4.64
C ASP A 21 -12.09 20.55 3.55
N ASP A 22 -11.75 20.78 2.28
CA ASP A 22 -12.40 20.07 1.17
C ASP A 22 -11.98 18.58 1.14
N VAL A 23 -10.72 18.27 1.41
CA VAL A 23 -10.27 16.89 1.58
C VAL A 23 -10.99 16.22 2.74
N LEU A 24 -11.12 16.88 3.90
CA LEU A 24 -11.80 16.34 5.07
C LEU A 24 -13.25 15.92 4.77
N LYS A 25 -13.98 16.66 3.94
CA LYS A 25 -15.38 16.38 3.59
C LYS A 25 -15.58 15.06 2.85
N ILE A 26 -14.58 14.59 2.13
CA ILE A 26 -14.65 13.34 1.37
C ILE A 26 -14.10 12.12 2.12
N LEU A 27 -13.46 12.33 3.29
CA LEU A 27 -12.88 11.24 4.07
C LEU A 27 -13.97 10.42 4.79
N LYS A 28 -13.77 9.10 4.81
CA LYS A 28 -14.61 8.15 5.53
C LYS A 28 -13.71 7.21 6.34
N THR A 29 -14.17 6.84 7.52
CA THR A 29 -13.48 5.84 8.34
C THR A 29 -14.03 4.45 8.03
N ARG A 30 -13.16 3.48 7.86
CA ARG A 30 -13.49 2.07 7.71
C ARG A 30 -12.60 1.22 8.61
N GLN A 31 -13.20 0.30 9.34
CA GLN A 31 -12.49 -0.68 10.14
C GLN A 31 -12.62 -2.05 9.49
N LEU A 32 -11.50 -2.76 9.33
CA LEU A 32 -11.45 -4.13 8.84
C LEU A 32 -11.07 -5.08 9.98
N LYS A 33 -11.71 -6.23 10.02
CA LYS A 33 -11.27 -7.35 10.86
C LYS A 33 -10.08 -8.05 10.21
N LYS A 34 -9.31 -8.82 11.01
CA LYS A 34 -8.27 -9.70 10.45
C LYS A 34 -8.88 -10.65 9.42
N GLY A 35 -8.25 -10.74 8.24
CA GLY A 35 -8.70 -11.56 7.12
C GLY A 35 -9.78 -10.89 6.23
N GLU A 36 -10.29 -9.72 6.60
CA GLU A 36 -11.24 -8.99 5.76
C GLU A 36 -10.51 -8.30 4.61
N HIS A 37 -11.09 -8.38 3.41
CA HIS A 37 -10.50 -7.78 2.21
C HIS A 37 -10.88 -6.30 2.08
N TRP A 38 -9.87 -5.48 1.78
CA TRP A 38 -10.04 -4.12 1.26
C TRP A 38 -10.29 -4.13 -0.24
N LEU A 39 -9.56 -4.97 -0.96
CA LEU A 39 -9.67 -5.19 -2.41
C LEU A 39 -9.72 -6.69 -2.67
N GLU A 40 -10.63 -7.11 -3.54
CA GLU A 40 -10.73 -8.50 -4.00
C GLU A 40 -10.51 -8.55 -5.52
N GLU A 41 -9.78 -9.53 -5.97
CA GLU A 41 -9.59 -9.82 -7.40
C GLU A 41 -10.94 -9.89 -8.13
N GLY A 42 -11.03 -9.24 -9.27
CA GLY A 42 -12.26 -9.18 -10.09
C GLY A 42 -13.33 -8.22 -9.60
N LYS A 43 -13.25 -7.70 -8.35
CA LYS A 43 -14.23 -6.75 -7.77
C LYS A 43 -13.66 -5.35 -7.76
N VAL A 44 -14.22 -4.48 -8.58
CA VAL A 44 -13.75 -3.10 -8.72
C VAL A 44 -13.88 -2.33 -7.42
N ASN A 45 -12.81 -1.62 -7.03
CA ASN A 45 -12.78 -0.70 -5.91
C ASN A 45 -12.05 0.58 -6.31
N TYR A 46 -12.79 1.67 -6.50
CA TYR A 46 -12.25 2.98 -6.89
C TYR A 46 -11.87 3.88 -5.72
N ASN A 47 -11.70 3.30 -4.53
CA ASN A 47 -11.33 4.05 -3.34
C ASN A 47 -9.83 3.93 -3.05
N VAL A 48 -9.30 4.98 -2.47
CA VAL A 48 -7.98 5.01 -1.84
C VAL A 48 -8.14 4.75 -0.35
N ALA A 49 -7.25 3.98 0.24
CA ALA A 49 -7.19 3.75 1.67
C ALA A 49 -5.86 4.27 2.24
N PHE A 50 -5.94 5.01 3.34
CA PHE A 50 -4.82 5.37 4.18
C PHE A 50 -4.87 4.52 5.45
N VAL A 51 -3.75 3.90 5.83
CA VAL A 51 -3.69 3.03 7.01
C VAL A 51 -3.41 3.89 8.24
N GLU A 52 -4.42 4.02 9.12
CA GLU A 52 -4.29 4.75 10.40
C GLU A 52 -3.69 3.86 11.50
N ASP A 53 -4.15 2.62 11.58
CA ASP A 53 -3.64 1.59 12.49
C ASP A 53 -3.75 0.22 11.85
N GLY A 54 -2.83 -0.67 12.15
CA GLY A 54 -2.80 -2.00 11.59
C GLY A 54 -1.89 -2.14 10.38
N TYR A 55 -2.16 -3.07 9.51
CA TYR A 55 -1.50 -3.20 8.24
C TYR A 55 -2.25 -4.11 7.27
N LEU A 56 -2.04 -3.85 5.96
CA LEU A 56 -2.60 -4.61 4.86
C LEU A 56 -1.49 -5.37 4.13
N ARG A 57 -1.86 -6.48 3.50
CA ARG A 57 -1.00 -7.26 2.59
C ARG A 57 -1.66 -7.35 1.24
N ARG A 58 -0.93 -7.03 0.16
CA ARG A 58 -1.34 -7.31 -1.21
C ARG A 58 -0.72 -8.60 -1.69
N TYR A 59 -1.54 -9.42 -2.35
CA TYR A 59 -1.10 -10.67 -2.95
C TYR A 59 -1.85 -10.97 -4.25
N TRP A 60 -1.21 -11.75 -5.08
CA TRP A 60 -1.74 -12.30 -6.32
C TRP A 60 -1.99 -13.79 -6.11
N VAL A 61 -2.94 -14.37 -6.83
CA VAL A 61 -3.16 -15.81 -6.84
C VAL A 61 -2.63 -16.38 -8.14
N ASN A 62 -1.72 -17.34 -8.06
CA ASN A 62 -1.18 -18.05 -9.20
C ASN A 62 -1.17 -19.56 -8.90
N GLU A 63 -1.91 -20.34 -9.69
CA GLU A 63 -2.03 -21.81 -9.53
C GLU A 63 -2.46 -22.23 -8.11
N GLY A 64 -3.23 -21.37 -7.42
CA GLY A 64 -3.69 -21.60 -6.04
C GLY A 64 -2.78 -21.08 -4.95
N ASP A 65 -1.57 -20.62 -5.27
CA ASP A 65 -0.62 -20.04 -4.32
C ASP A 65 -0.77 -18.53 -4.21
N GLU A 66 -0.67 -18.01 -2.98
CA GLU A 66 -0.66 -16.57 -2.70
C GLU A 66 0.76 -16.00 -2.82
N ILE A 67 0.97 -15.13 -3.80
CA ILE A 67 2.25 -14.44 -4.01
C ILE A 67 2.15 -13.02 -3.46
N THR A 68 2.79 -12.77 -2.32
CA THR A 68 2.81 -11.45 -1.69
C THR A 68 3.74 -10.49 -2.43
N ASP A 69 3.24 -9.33 -2.83
CA ASP A 69 4.06 -8.31 -3.49
C ASP A 69 4.17 -7.00 -2.73
N ALA A 70 3.24 -6.70 -1.81
CA ALA A 70 3.31 -5.48 -1.00
C ALA A 70 2.71 -5.65 0.40
N PHE A 71 3.20 -4.82 1.31
CA PHE A 71 2.58 -4.53 2.60
C PHE A 71 2.35 -3.01 2.70
N TYR A 72 1.28 -2.64 3.40
CA TYR A 72 0.94 -1.26 3.71
C TYR A 72 0.79 -1.14 5.22
N PHE A 73 1.67 -0.38 5.84
CA PHE A 73 1.69 -0.11 7.28
C PHE A 73 1.07 1.24 7.60
N GLU A 74 1.08 1.63 8.86
CA GLU A 74 0.62 2.92 9.32
C GLU A 74 1.31 4.05 8.50
N ASN A 75 0.55 5.02 8.07
CA ASN A 75 0.91 6.14 7.17
C ASN A 75 1.12 5.76 5.69
N ASP A 76 0.90 4.51 5.29
CA ASP A 76 0.91 4.14 3.88
C ASP A 76 -0.46 4.40 3.22
N LEU A 77 -0.42 4.81 1.94
CA LEU A 77 -1.57 4.81 1.04
C LEU A 77 -1.63 3.49 0.27
N CYS A 78 -2.80 2.87 0.28
CA CYS A 78 -3.13 1.68 -0.49
C CYS A 78 -4.13 2.04 -1.60
N VAL A 79 -3.71 1.83 -2.83
CA VAL A 79 -4.49 2.12 -4.04
C VAL A 79 -4.19 1.10 -5.13
N ASP A 80 -5.20 0.73 -5.89
CA ASP A 80 -5.03 -0.08 -7.10
C ASP A 80 -5.12 0.81 -8.35
N LEU A 81 -4.00 1.45 -8.70
CA LEU A 81 -3.92 2.39 -9.82
C LEU A 81 -4.38 1.79 -11.16
N PRO A 82 -4.07 0.52 -11.52
CA PRO A 82 -4.59 -0.08 -12.75
C PRO A 82 -6.12 -0.06 -12.82
N SER A 83 -6.81 -0.38 -11.74
CA SER A 83 -8.28 -0.33 -11.72
C SER A 83 -8.82 1.09 -11.80
N ILE A 84 -8.19 2.02 -11.10
CA ILE A 84 -8.64 3.41 -11.02
C ILE A 84 -8.40 4.13 -12.35
N ILE A 85 -7.18 4.07 -12.90
CA ILE A 85 -6.78 4.79 -14.12
C ILE A 85 -7.20 4.00 -15.36
N GLY A 86 -6.92 2.71 -15.38
CA GLY A 86 -7.20 1.82 -16.51
C GLY A 86 -8.64 1.36 -16.62
N LYS A 87 -9.47 1.62 -15.58
CA LYS A 87 -10.86 1.14 -15.47
C LYS A 87 -10.97 -0.37 -15.67
N THR A 88 -9.96 -1.11 -15.22
CA THR A 88 -9.89 -2.59 -15.30
C THR A 88 -10.30 -3.21 -13.98
N LYS A 89 -10.63 -4.49 -14.02
CA LYS A 89 -10.82 -5.27 -12.79
C LYS A 89 -9.46 -5.49 -12.11
N PRO A 90 -9.38 -5.42 -10.76
CA PRO A 90 -8.15 -5.72 -10.06
C PRO A 90 -7.74 -7.18 -10.27
N LEU A 91 -6.45 -7.41 -10.41
CA LEU A 91 -5.84 -8.73 -10.56
C LEU A 91 -5.21 -9.23 -9.25
N SER A 92 -5.32 -8.44 -8.19
CA SER A 92 -4.74 -8.75 -6.88
C SER A 92 -5.76 -8.59 -5.77
N ASN A 93 -5.44 -9.18 -4.63
CA ASN A 93 -6.19 -9.06 -3.39
C ASN A 93 -5.42 -8.19 -2.39
N VAL A 94 -6.15 -7.41 -1.58
CA VAL A 94 -5.60 -6.69 -0.43
C VAL A 94 -6.39 -7.06 0.81
N VAL A 95 -5.72 -7.63 1.81
CA VAL A 95 -6.33 -8.18 3.02
C VAL A 95 -5.74 -7.57 4.28
N ALA A 96 -6.59 -7.35 5.28
CA ALA A 96 -6.16 -6.90 6.60
C ALA A 96 -5.49 -8.05 7.39
N MET A 97 -4.25 -7.85 7.80
CA MET A 97 -3.47 -8.87 8.50
C MET A 97 -3.72 -8.89 10.01
N ARG A 98 -4.31 -7.85 10.54
CA ARG A 98 -4.89 -7.72 11.88
C ARG A 98 -6.11 -6.81 11.80
N ARG A 99 -6.78 -6.52 12.94
CA ARG A 99 -7.73 -5.41 12.98
C ARG A 99 -7.03 -4.16 12.48
N THR A 100 -7.59 -3.51 11.44
CA THR A 100 -6.96 -2.40 10.74
C THR A 100 -7.97 -1.26 10.61
N LEU A 101 -7.54 -0.06 10.97
CA LEU A 101 -8.32 1.17 10.83
C LEU A 101 -7.83 1.91 9.59
N LEU A 102 -8.75 2.25 8.72
CA LEU A 102 -8.50 2.97 7.47
C LEU A 102 -9.24 4.30 7.45
N THR A 103 -8.59 5.32 6.94
CA THR A 103 -9.25 6.50 6.38
C THR A 103 -9.33 6.31 4.86
N THR A 104 -10.52 6.47 4.28
CA THR A 104 -10.77 6.14 2.87
C THR A 104 -11.46 7.28 2.15
N PHE A 105 -11.23 7.41 0.86
CA PHE A 105 -11.93 8.36 0.00
C PHE A 105 -12.07 7.83 -1.42
N SER A 106 -13.09 8.31 -2.13
CA SER A 106 -13.27 8.02 -3.55
C SER A 106 -12.26 8.78 -4.37
N TYR A 107 -11.53 8.09 -5.25
CA TYR A 107 -10.60 8.74 -6.18
C TYR A 107 -11.31 9.72 -7.13
N ALA A 108 -12.55 9.41 -7.53
CA ALA A 108 -13.34 10.32 -8.36
C ALA A 108 -13.74 11.61 -7.63
N GLU A 109 -14.06 11.54 -6.32
CA GLU A 109 -14.32 12.74 -5.51
C GLU A 109 -13.05 13.56 -5.34
N PHE A 110 -11.92 12.91 -5.07
CA PHE A 110 -10.63 13.58 -4.94
C PHE A 110 -10.19 14.27 -6.24
N ASN A 111 -10.37 13.63 -7.41
CA ASN A 111 -10.08 14.25 -8.70
C ASN A 111 -10.89 15.52 -8.95
N LYS A 112 -12.17 15.56 -8.52
CA LYS A 112 -12.97 16.80 -8.61
C LYS A 112 -12.41 17.95 -7.75
N LEU A 113 -11.73 17.64 -6.65
CA LEU A 113 -11.01 18.64 -5.86
C LEU A 113 -9.74 19.09 -6.57
N CYS A 114 -9.01 18.17 -7.20
CA CYS A 114 -7.82 18.48 -8.00
C CYS A 114 -8.15 19.43 -9.17
N GLU A 115 -9.30 19.29 -9.80
CA GLU A 115 -9.75 20.22 -10.87
C GLU A 115 -9.87 21.68 -10.40
N LYS A 116 -10.01 21.90 -9.08
CA LYS A 116 -10.21 23.22 -8.48
C LYS A 116 -8.98 23.77 -7.77
N SER A 117 -8.00 22.92 -7.47
CA SER A 117 -6.81 23.29 -6.70
C SER A 117 -5.54 22.72 -7.34
N MET A 118 -4.65 23.60 -7.79
CA MET A 118 -3.34 23.22 -8.32
C MET A 118 -2.48 22.52 -7.25
N ALA A 119 -2.65 22.86 -5.97
CA ALA A 119 -1.94 22.20 -4.88
C ALA A 119 -2.35 20.74 -4.73
N LEU A 120 -3.67 20.45 -4.81
CA LEU A 120 -4.20 19.08 -4.79
C LEU A 120 -3.83 18.30 -6.05
N GLU A 121 -3.83 18.93 -7.23
CA GLU A 121 -3.37 18.29 -8.46
C GLU A 121 -1.88 17.91 -8.38
N HIS A 122 -1.04 18.83 -7.89
CA HIS A 122 0.38 18.56 -7.67
C HIS A 122 0.58 17.41 -6.65
N LEU A 123 -0.18 17.41 -5.56
CA LEU A 123 -0.17 16.34 -4.56
C LEU A 123 -0.56 15.00 -5.20
N ASN A 124 -1.67 14.95 -5.96
CA ASN A 124 -2.13 13.74 -6.66
C ASN A 124 -1.03 13.17 -7.58
N ARG A 125 -0.44 14.03 -8.41
CA ARG A 125 0.67 13.65 -9.29
C ARG A 125 1.84 13.05 -8.50
N THR A 126 2.28 13.71 -7.43
CA THR A 126 3.38 13.25 -6.60
C THR A 126 3.09 11.89 -5.96
N LEU A 127 1.86 11.65 -5.48
CA LEU A 127 1.46 10.36 -4.92
C LEU A 127 1.43 9.23 -5.96
N VAL A 128 1.00 9.54 -7.18
CA VAL A 128 1.05 8.59 -8.31
C VAL A 128 2.50 8.28 -8.70
N GLU A 129 3.37 9.29 -8.77
CA GLU A 129 4.81 9.12 -9.04
C GLU A 129 5.48 8.24 -7.96
N PHE A 130 5.20 8.45 -6.69
CA PHE A 130 5.71 7.59 -5.61
C PHE A 130 5.21 6.14 -5.75
N SER A 131 3.95 5.96 -6.11
CA SER A 131 3.39 4.62 -6.34
C SER A 131 4.08 3.92 -7.50
N LEU A 132 4.35 4.64 -8.59
CA LEU A 132 5.07 4.14 -9.76
C LEU A 132 6.53 3.75 -9.39
N LEU A 133 7.24 4.63 -8.67
CA LEU A 133 8.61 4.37 -8.23
C LEU A 133 8.69 3.18 -7.28
N ARG A 134 7.71 3.02 -6.39
CA ARG A 134 7.61 1.85 -5.50
C ARG A 134 7.44 0.56 -6.30
N PHE A 135 6.55 0.56 -7.29
CA PHE A 135 6.35 -0.58 -8.18
C PHE A 135 7.60 -0.89 -9.01
N TYR A 136 8.21 0.13 -9.61
CA TYR A 136 9.46 -0.01 -10.37
C TYR A 136 10.58 -0.60 -9.52
N SER A 137 10.81 -0.05 -8.33
CA SER A 137 11.83 -0.52 -7.39
C SER A 137 11.60 -1.98 -6.98
N ARG A 138 10.33 -2.37 -6.80
CA ARG A 138 9.95 -3.75 -6.51
C ARG A 138 10.31 -4.69 -7.65
N THR A 139 9.93 -4.34 -8.89
CA THR A 139 10.24 -5.11 -10.10
C THR A 139 11.75 -5.21 -10.32
N ALA A 140 12.46 -4.08 -10.25
CA ALA A 140 13.91 -4.05 -10.38
C ALA A 140 14.61 -4.93 -9.34
N SER A 141 14.12 -4.94 -8.10
CA SER A 141 14.66 -5.79 -7.04
C SER A 141 14.54 -7.29 -7.36
N PHE A 142 13.47 -7.71 -8.02
CA PHE A 142 13.32 -9.10 -8.45
C PHE A 142 14.23 -9.48 -9.62
N ILE A 143 14.47 -8.54 -10.54
CA ILE A 143 15.30 -8.77 -11.72
C ILE A 143 16.78 -8.74 -11.37
N LEU A 144 17.22 -7.80 -10.51
CA LEU A 144 18.63 -7.47 -10.32
C LEU A 144 19.24 -8.07 -9.05
N LYS A 145 18.42 -8.50 -8.07
CA LYS A 145 18.91 -8.93 -6.75
C LYS A 145 18.60 -10.39 -6.46
N THR A 146 19.55 -11.05 -5.83
CA THR A 146 19.35 -12.37 -5.24
C THR A 146 18.39 -12.32 -4.05
N PRO A 147 17.76 -13.43 -3.64
CA PRO A 147 16.93 -13.48 -2.43
C PRO A 147 17.65 -13.01 -1.18
N LYS A 148 18.94 -13.30 -1.04
CA LYS A 148 19.77 -12.85 0.08
C LYS A 148 19.88 -11.33 0.09
N GLU A 149 20.21 -10.70 -1.02
CA GLU A 149 20.32 -9.25 -1.13
C GLU A 149 18.97 -8.57 -0.85
N ARG A 150 17.83 -9.14 -1.33
CA ARG A 150 16.49 -8.63 -0.99
C ARG A 150 16.18 -8.71 0.51
N TYR A 151 16.62 -9.80 1.17
CA TYR A 151 16.50 -9.95 2.62
C TYR A 151 17.38 -8.93 3.36
N ASP A 152 18.64 -8.79 2.93
CA ASP A 152 19.59 -7.84 3.53
C ASP A 152 19.10 -6.39 3.42
N ASP A 153 18.41 -6.02 2.32
CA ASP A 153 17.78 -4.70 2.17
C ASP A 153 16.66 -4.48 3.20
N LEU A 154 15.84 -5.49 3.47
CA LEU A 154 14.81 -5.39 4.52
C LEU A 154 15.44 -5.23 5.91
N VAL A 155 16.56 -5.89 6.17
CA VAL A 155 17.31 -5.76 7.43
C VAL A 155 17.90 -4.36 7.55
N LYS A 156 18.60 -3.89 6.51
CA LYS A 156 19.25 -2.56 6.48
C LYS A 156 18.24 -1.41 6.66
N SER A 157 17.10 -1.51 5.98
CA SER A 157 16.02 -0.51 6.08
C SER A 157 15.20 -0.60 7.37
N LYS A 158 15.49 -1.58 8.25
CA LYS A 158 14.69 -1.88 9.45
C LYS A 158 13.20 -2.03 9.12
N SER A 159 12.91 -2.68 7.99
CA SER A 159 11.55 -2.80 7.47
C SER A 159 10.58 -3.40 8.48
N PRO A 160 9.41 -2.78 8.69
CA PRO A 160 8.34 -3.33 9.55
C PRO A 160 7.91 -4.74 9.15
N ILE A 161 8.12 -5.13 7.89
CA ILE A 161 7.81 -6.47 7.37
C ILE A 161 8.45 -7.55 8.23
N LEU A 162 9.73 -7.38 8.62
CA LEU A 162 10.45 -8.39 9.40
C LEU A 162 9.91 -8.59 10.81
N GLN A 163 9.26 -7.57 11.37
CA GLN A 163 8.71 -7.59 12.73
C GLN A 163 7.22 -7.96 12.77
N LYS A 164 6.44 -7.47 11.80
CA LYS A 164 4.97 -7.55 11.82
C LYS A 164 4.42 -8.72 11.00
N ALA A 165 5.09 -9.13 9.90
CA ALA A 165 4.60 -10.19 9.03
C ALA A 165 5.02 -11.59 9.48
N THR A 166 4.22 -12.61 9.12
CA THR A 166 4.58 -14.02 9.37
C THR A 166 5.74 -14.48 8.48
N GLN A 167 6.47 -15.51 8.90
CA GLN A 167 7.54 -16.08 8.07
C GLN A 167 7.06 -16.52 6.69
N TYR A 168 5.86 -17.09 6.61
CA TYR A 168 5.23 -17.48 5.35
C TYR A 168 5.07 -16.29 4.41
N HIS A 169 4.51 -15.17 4.89
CA HIS A 169 4.32 -13.98 4.06
C HIS A 169 5.63 -13.26 3.74
N ILE A 170 6.62 -13.29 4.64
CA ILE A 170 7.96 -12.75 4.37
C ILE A 170 8.65 -13.56 3.26
N SER A 171 8.61 -14.89 3.35
CA SER A 171 9.22 -15.74 2.31
C SER A 171 8.53 -15.55 0.96
N SER A 172 7.20 -15.52 0.91
CA SER A 172 6.43 -15.20 -0.29
C SER A 172 6.82 -13.81 -0.85
N TYR A 173 6.91 -12.78 0.02
CA TYR A 173 7.36 -11.45 -0.37
C TYR A 173 8.79 -11.44 -0.95
N LEU A 174 9.68 -12.27 -0.45
CA LEU A 174 11.05 -12.41 -0.96
C LEU A 174 11.16 -13.33 -2.20
N GLY A 175 10.08 -13.99 -2.60
CA GLY A 175 10.07 -14.95 -3.72
C GLY A 175 10.85 -16.22 -3.41
N ILE A 176 10.79 -16.71 -2.16
CA ILE A 176 11.48 -17.93 -1.70
C ILE A 176 10.57 -18.79 -0.83
N GLY A 177 10.95 -20.04 -0.62
CA GLY A 177 10.25 -20.90 0.34
C GLY A 177 10.63 -20.59 1.81
N PRO A 178 9.75 -20.95 2.79
CA PRO A 178 10.00 -20.68 4.22
C PRO A 178 11.31 -21.30 4.76
N GLN A 179 11.69 -22.47 4.26
CA GLN A 179 12.93 -23.14 4.63
C GLN A 179 14.19 -22.36 4.19
N HIS A 180 14.12 -21.73 3.00
CA HIS A 180 15.19 -20.86 2.53
C HIS A 180 15.31 -19.59 3.38
N LEU A 181 14.17 -18.97 3.73
CA LEU A 181 14.18 -17.83 4.65
C LEU A 181 14.79 -18.19 6.02
N SER A 182 14.50 -19.38 6.54
CA SER A 182 15.09 -19.86 7.80
C SER A 182 16.63 -19.97 7.72
N ARG A 183 17.16 -20.48 6.59
CA ARG A 183 18.62 -20.54 6.34
C ARG A 183 19.25 -19.16 6.24
N LEU A 184 18.62 -18.23 5.50
CA LEU A 184 19.10 -16.85 5.40
C LEU A 184 19.19 -16.16 6.78
N ARG A 185 18.21 -16.40 7.65
CA ARG A 185 18.21 -15.86 9.03
C ARG A 185 19.32 -16.46 9.91
N ALA A 186 19.65 -17.71 9.67
CA ALA A 186 20.73 -18.42 10.40
C ALA A 186 22.14 -18.09 9.84
N GLY A 187 22.24 -17.26 8.82
CA GLY A 187 23.52 -16.92 8.17
C GLY A 187 24.13 -18.08 7.36
N LYS A 188 23.26 -19.02 6.92
CA LYS A 188 23.68 -20.22 6.17
C LYS A 188 23.22 -20.14 4.73
#